data_51667ae5eaa6e80ca556aa801d8f75ab
#
_entry.id   51667ae5eaa6e80ca556aa801d8f75ab
#
_cell.length_a   1.000
_cell.length_b   1.000
_cell.length_c   1.000
_cell.angle_alpha   90.00
_cell.angle_beta   90.00
_cell.angle_gamma   90.00
#
_symmetry.space_group_name_H-M   'P 1'
#
loop_
_entity.id
_entity.type
_entity.pdbx_description
1 polymer ?
#
loop_
_entity_poly.entity_id
_entity_poly.type
_entity_poly.pdbx_seq_one_letter_code
_entity_poly.pdbx_strand_id
1 'polypeptide(L)'
;MRKILIVSGELSGDWLASGLMKEFKKLRPDADFYAMGGENLKSEGAEIIADINELAVMGFTEVILKISVIKKILKRILVWIKLNKPDLIILVDFPTFNFKIAKYAYQLGIPVVYYVPPKLWASRYKRIYFIKKYIRFVIVIFPFEVKIYKDEGVKAYYSGNPIKYRLDELQKTININKIDINTNSKNKNFKNKYPIISFLPGSRKSELKYHTPRIIKSAELILFNYPSALFIFPFRKGIDSSILEKALYKSKLPEESYSISNYFEDSLLQSDIIIVASGTASLEAAMFKKPVIIVYYLNYLTYLIAKLIVKVKDIGLINIIAGTRIVPELVESQFTAENVYKETAKYLKNDEYRKMVISKIEETISVLDSIKNPFKETAEIINKNIFRI
;
A
#
# COMPACT_ATOMS: atom_id res chain seq x y z
N MET A 1 23.52 10.03 -24.72
CA MET A 1 22.33 10.05 -23.84
C MET A 1 22.40 8.84 -22.91
N ARG A 2 22.08 9.01 -21.64
CA ARG A 2 22.11 7.92 -20.65
C ARG A 2 20.83 7.13 -20.72
N LYS A 3 20.91 5.80 -20.68
CA LYS A 3 19.73 4.92 -20.67
C LYS A 3 19.45 4.43 -19.26
N ILE A 4 18.26 4.69 -18.75
CA ILE A 4 17.81 4.27 -17.42
C ILE A 4 16.62 3.34 -17.58
N LEU A 5 16.72 2.13 -17.04
CA LEU A 5 15.61 1.17 -17.00
C LEU A 5 14.95 1.18 -15.62
N ILE A 6 13.66 1.42 -15.57
CA ILE A 6 12.84 1.32 -14.35
C ILE A 6 11.94 0.08 -14.45
N VAL A 7 11.90 -0.74 -13.39
CA VAL A 7 11.10 -1.96 -13.38
C VAL A 7 10.16 -1.98 -12.18
N SER A 8 8.87 -1.84 -12.44
CA SER A 8 7.79 -2.03 -11.48
C SER A 8 6.84 -3.13 -11.97
N GLY A 9 6.19 -3.85 -11.08
CA GLY A 9 5.32 -4.98 -11.44
C GLY A 9 3.87 -4.85 -10.97
N GLU A 10 3.54 -3.77 -10.26
CA GLU A 10 2.22 -3.50 -9.70
C GLU A 10 1.87 -2.02 -9.81
N LEU A 11 0.56 -1.68 -9.75
CA LEU A 11 0.08 -0.29 -9.86
C LEU A 11 0.70 0.65 -8.81
N SER A 12 0.88 0.17 -7.58
CA SER A 12 1.53 0.94 -6.52
C SER A 12 3.00 1.22 -6.83
N GLY A 13 3.70 0.23 -7.39
CA GLY A 13 5.08 0.37 -7.84
C GLY A 13 5.22 1.33 -9.02
N ASP A 14 4.27 1.29 -9.96
CA ASP A 14 4.21 2.19 -11.12
C ASP A 14 4.05 3.64 -10.69
N TRP A 15 3.15 3.91 -9.75
CA TRP A 15 2.98 5.24 -9.16
C TRP A 15 4.25 5.74 -8.44
N LEU A 16 4.90 4.89 -7.63
CA LEU A 16 6.16 5.24 -6.97
C LEU A 16 7.28 5.53 -7.97
N ALA A 17 7.38 4.70 -9.00
CA ALA A 17 8.36 4.81 -10.06
C ALA A 17 8.17 6.08 -10.90
N SER A 18 6.93 6.44 -11.22
CA SER A 18 6.62 7.66 -11.99
C SER A 18 6.97 8.92 -11.21
N GLY A 19 6.64 8.98 -9.91
CA GLY A 19 7.03 10.09 -9.05
C GLY A 19 8.55 10.27 -8.96
N LEU A 20 9.30 9.17 -8.83
CA LEU A 20 10.76 9.18 -8.89
C LEU A 20 11.27 9.67 -10.25
N MET A 21 10.76 9.10 -11.35
CA MET A 21 11.18 9.46 -12.70
C MET A 21 10.97 10.94 -12.99
N LYS A 22 9.82 11.49 -12.60
CA LYS A 22 9.51 12.92 -12.75
C LYS A 22 10.58 13.82 -12.12
N GLU A 23 11.02 13.51 -10.91
CA GLU A 23 12.07 14.27 -10.23
C GLU A 23 13.47 13.98 -10.81
N PHE A 24 13.70 12.74 -11.24
CA PHE A 24 14.98 12.34 -11.82
C PHE A 24 15.24 12.99 -13.19
N LYS A 25 14.20 13.18 -14.02
CA LYS A 25 14.28 13.92 -15.30
C LYS A 25 14.73 15.37 -15.12
N LYS A 26 14.36 16.03 -14.01
CA LYS A 26 14.82 17.39 -13.71
C LYS A 26 16.32 17.45 -13.43
N LEU A 27 16.87 16.38 -12.81
CA LEU A 27 18.31 16.28 -12.52
C LEU A 27 19.13 15.78 -13.72
N ARG A 28 18.48 15.01 -14.59
CA ARG A 28 19.10 14.36 -15.75
C ARG A 28 18.23 14.52 -17.00
N PRO A 29 18.16 15.73 -17.56
CA PRO A 29 17.45 15.96 -18.82
C PRO A 29 18.12 15.26 -20.03
N ASP A 30 19.36 14.81 -19.85
CA ASP A 30 20.15 14.04 -20.82
C ASP A 30 19.87 12.51 -20.78
N ALA A 31 18.94 12.05 -19.95
CA ALA A 31 18.62 10.63 -19.79
C ALA A 31 17.32 10.22 -20.50
N ASP A 32 17.40 9.07 -21.19
CA ASP A 32 16.24 8.36 -21.72
C ASP A 32 15.74 7.33 -20.72
N PHE A 33 14.44 7.28 -20.52
CA PHE A 33 13.80 6.39 -19.57
C PHE A 33 13.00 5.30 -20.27
N TYR A 34 13.32 4.08 -19.95
CA TYR A 34 12.66 2.86 -20.41
C TYR A 34 12.03 2.15 -19.24
N ALA A 35 10.88 1.51 -19.42
CA ALA A 35 10.21 0.92 -18.28
C ALA A 35 9.48 -0.42 -18.57
N MET A 36 9.49 -1.28 -17.56
CA MET A 36 8.36 -2.15 -17.28
C MET A 36 7.48 -1.39 -16.30
N GLY A 37 6.28 -1.00 -16.71
CA GLY A 37 5.40 -0.14 -15.93
C GLY A 37 4.01 -0.04 -16.52
N GLY A 38 3.22 0.86 -15.98
CA GLY A 38 1.85 1.15 -16.42
C GLY A 38 1.69 2.58 -16.93
N GLU A 39 0.46 3.06 -16.83
CA GLU A 39 0.06 4.36 -17.34
C GLU A 39 0.76 5.54 -16.64
N ASN A 40 1.12 5.39 -15.33
CA ASN A 40 1.81 6.49 -14.63
C ASN A 40 3.22 6.72 -15.19
N LEU A 41 4.02 5.69 -15.40
CA LEU A 41 5.34 5.83 -16.03
C LEU A 41 5.25 6.29 -17.48
N LYS A 42 4.26 5.80 -18.22
CA LYS A 42 4.00 6.19 -19.60
C LYS A 42 3.64 7.66 -19.70
N SER A 43 2.77 8.17 -18.84
CA SER A 43 2.37 9.59 -18.82
C SER A 43 3.50 10.53 -18.47
N GLU A 44 4.50 10.08 -17.70
CA GLU A 44 5.74 10.84 -17.45
C GLU A 44 6.75 10.73 -18.60
N GLY A 45 6.43 9.98 -19.68
CA GLY A 45 7.23 9.88 -20.90
C GLY A 45 8.28 8.76 -20.88
N ALA A 46 8.08 7.68 -20.14
CA ALA A 46 8.89 6.48 -20.26
C ALA A 46 8.50 5.70 -21.53
N GLU A 47 9.49 5.15 -22.24
CA GLU A 47 9.24 4.13 -23.26
C GLU A 47 8.92 2.80 -22.60
N ILE A 48 7.69 2.29 -22.79
CA ILE A 48 7.22 1.08 -22.14
C ILE A 48 7.67 -0.16 -22.91
N ILE A 49 8.62 -0.92 -22.34
CA ILE A 49 9.10 -2.20 -22.88
C ILE A 49 8.11 -3.32 -22.60
N ALA A 50 7.47 -3.29 -21.43
CA ALA A 50 6.45 -4.24 -21.02
C ALA A 50 5.41 -3.56 -20.13
N ASP A 51 4.12 -3.78 -20.43
CA ASP A 51 3.02 -3.21 -19.66
C ASP A 51 2.65 -4.13 -18.48
N ILE A 52 2.47 -3.56 -17.29
CA ILE A 52 2.04 -4.29 -16.09
C ILE A 52 0.63 -4.86 -16.24
N ASN A 53 -0.21 -4.29 -17.10
CA ASN A 53 -1.54 -4.82 -17.42
C ASN A 53 -1.45 -6.21 -18.07
N GLU A 54 -0.36 -6.54 -18.76
CA GLU A 54 -0.12 -7.91 -19.27
C GLU A 54 -0.08 -8.94 -18.11
N LEU A 55 0.28 -8.52 -16.88
CA LEU A 55 0.27 -9.37 -15.68
C LEU A 55 -1.10 -9.47 -15.00
N ALA A 56 -1.96 -8.47 -15.19
CA ALA A 56 -3.25 -8.31 -14.50
C ALA A 56 -4.42 -9.02 -15.21
N VAL A 57 -4.37 -9.17 -16.53
CA VAL A 57 -5.49 -9.59 -17.40
C VAL A 57 -5.97 -11.04 -17.15
N MET A 58 -5.25 -11.86 -16.36
CA MET A 58 -5.62 -13.26 -16.18
C MET A 58 -6.18 -13.57 -14.80
N GLY A 59 -7.41 -14.11 -14.78
CA GLY A 59 -8.12 -14.56 -13.60
C GLY A 59 -7.41 -15.69 -12.82
N PHE A 60 -7.95 -16.02 -11.65
CA PHE A 60 -7.38 -16.93 -10.64
C PHE A 60 -7.24 -18.41 -11.10
N THR A 61 -7.89 -18.81 -12.18
CA THR A 61 -7.98 -20.21 -12.65
C THR A 61 -6.79 -20.69 -13.50
N GLU A 62 -5.86 -19.77 -13.87
CA GLU A 62 -4.81 -20.09 -14.85
C GLU A 62 -3.40 -19.78 -14.32
N VAL A 63 -3.03 -20.36 -13.16
CA VAL A 63 -1.68 -20.21 -12.57
C VAL A 63 -0.56 -20.57 -13.56
N ILE A 64 -0.79 -21.58 -14.39
CA ILE A 64 0.21 -22.05 -15.38
C ILE A 64 0.40 -20.99 -16.47
N LEU A 65 -0.68 -20.38 -16.96
CA LEU A 65 -0.62 -19.33 -17.97
C LEU A 65 0.05 -18.05 -17.41
N LYS A 66 -0.20 -17.69 -16.15
CA LYS A 66 0.51 -16.60 -15.48
C LYS A 66 2.03 -16.80 -15.47
N ILE A 67 2.49 -18.02 -15.20
CA ILE A 67 3.93 -18.32 -15.18
C ILE A 67 4.53 -18.13 -16.58
N SER A 68 3.83 -18.54 -17.65
CA SER A 68 4.31 -18.38 -19.02
C SER A 68 4.42 -16.91 -19.43
N VAL A 69 3.41 -16.09 -19.10
CA VAL A 69 3.42 -14.65 -19.37
C VAL A 69 4.55 -13.96 -18.60
N ILE A 70 4.70 -14.25 -17.30
CA ILE A 70 5.80 -13.72 -16.49
C ILE A 70 7.17 -14.07 -17.09
N LYS A 71 7.34 -15.31 -17.54
CA LYS A 71 8.57 -15.75 -18.22
C LYS A 71 8.81 -15.01 -19.54
N LYS A 72 7.75 -14.80 -20.35
CA LYS A 72 7.82 -14.05 -21.62
C LYS A 72 8.22 -12.59 -21.39
N ILE A 73 7.61 -11.92 -20.44
CA ILE A 73 7.94 -10.54 -20.07
C ILE A 73 9.38 -10.47 -19.55
N LEU A 74 9.77 -11.38 -18.65
CA LEU A 74 11.15 -11.43 -18.15
C LEU A 74 12.14 -11.59 -19.30
N LYS A 75 11.91 -12.51 -20.22
CA LYS A 75 12.78 -12.73 -21.40
C LYS A 75 12.89 -11.44 -22.24
N ARG A 76 11.77 -10.74 -22.49
CA ARG A 76 11.74 -9.45 -23.24
C ARG A 76 12.65 -8.43 -22.57
N ILE A 77 12.55 -8.27 -21.26
CA ILE A 77 13.39 -7.30 -20.48
C ILE A 77 14.85 -7.71 -20.51
N LEU A 78 15.17 -9.00 -20.29
CA LEU A 78 16.58 -9.45 -20.30
C LEU A 78 17.22 -9.28 -21.68
N VAL A 79 16.48 -9.54 -22.76
CA VAL A 79 16.94 -9.29 -24.14
C VAL A 79 17.17 -7.79 -24.35
N TRP A 80 16.23 -6.94 -23.91
CA TRP A 80 16.39 -5.49 -24.03
C TRP A 80 17.62 -5.00 -23.26
N ILE A 81 17.85 -5.48 -22.02
CA ILE A 81 19.04 -5.14 -21.21
C ILE A 81 20.34 -5.54 -21.95
N LYS A 82 20.36 -6.74 -22.54
CA LYS A 82 21.53 -7.22 -23.28
C LYS A 82 21.88 -6.34 -24.48
N LEU A 83 20.87 -5.92 -25.24
CA LEU A 83 21.04 -5.12 -26.45
C LEU A 83 21.37 -3.64 -26.16
N ASN A 84 20.70 -3.08 -25.14
CA ASN A 84 20.78 -1.64 -24.87
C ASN A 84 21.80 -1.27 -23.79
N LYS A 85 22.22 -2.21 -22.93
CA LYS A 85 23.19 -2.00 -21.84
C LYS A 85 22.93 -0.71 -21.06
N PRO A 86 21.80 -0.57 -20.34
CA PRO A 86 21.46 0.67 -19.65
C PRO A 86 22.53 1.05 -18.62
N ASP A 87 22.72 2.36 -18.42
CA ASP A 87 23.67 2.90 -17.44
C ASP A 87 23.22 2.64 -16.00
N LEU A 88 21.92 2.44 -15.79
CA LEU A 88 21.31 2.19 -14.49
C LEU A 88 20.03 1.37 -14.64
N ILE A 89 19.81 0.44 -13.71
CA ILE A 89 18.51 -0.21 -13.51
C ILE A 89 17.98 0.15 -12.13
N ILE A 90 16.74 0.66 -12.07
CA ILE A 90 16.01 0.96 -10.85
C ILE A 90 14.89 -0.07 -10.72
N LEU A 91 14.98 -0.91 -9.69
CA LEU A 91 13.96 -1.90 -9.35
C LEU A 91 13.02 -1.31 -8.30
N VAL A 92 11.71 -1.42 -8.52
CA VAL A 92 10.70 -0.91 -7.60
C VAL A 92 9.79 -2.04 -7.15
N ASP A 93 9.77 -2.35 -5.84
CA ASP A 93 9.00 -3.46 -5.26
C ASP A 93 9.15 -4.79 -6.06
N PHE A 94 8.13 -5.65 -6.14
CA PHE A 94 8.03 -6.86 -6.99
C PHE A 94 9.24 -7.83 -6.92
N PRO A 95 9.63 -8.29 -5.72
CA PRO A 95 10.97 -8.83 -5.48
C PRO A 95 11.30 -10.13 -6.22
N THR A 96 10.37 -11.06 -6.38
CA THR A 96 10.66 -12.37 -7.00
C THR A 96 11.05 -12.23 -8.49
N PHE A 97 10.46 -11.30 -9.18
CA PHE A 97 10.77 -10.96 -10.56
C PHE A 97 12.05 -10.13 -10.66
N ASN A 98 12.12 -9.07 -9.86
CA ASN A 98 13.21 -8.11 -9.86
C ASN A 98 14.57 -8.73 -9.48
N PHE A 99 14.59 -9.75 -8.64
CA PHE A 99 15.83 -10.47 -8.35
C PHE A 99 16.45 -11.17 -9.57
N LYS A 100 15.62 -11.65 -10.51
CA LYS A 100 16.16 -12.26 -11.74
C LYS A 100 16.82 -11.22 -12.62
N ILE A 101 16.26 -10.03 -12.70
CA ILE A 101 16.84 -8.89 -13.43
C ILE A 101 18.13 -8.45 -12.76
N ALA A 102 18.13 -8.26 -11.44
CA ALA A 102 19.31 -7.85 -10.69
C ALA A 102 20.52 -8.81 -10.89
N LYS A 103 20.25 -10.13 -10.82
CA LYS A 103 21.29 -11.14 -11.05
C LYS A 103 21.88 -11.04 -12.46
N TYR A 104 21.03 -10.84 -13.47
CA TYR A 104 21.46 -10.71 -14.86
C TYR A 104 22.23 -9.40 -15.12
N ALA A 105 21.75 -8.28 -14.59
CA ALA A 105 22.41 -6.99 -14.68
C ALA A 105 23.82 -7.03 -14.05
N TYR A 106 23.94 -7.68 -12.89
CA TYR A 106 25.25 -7.87 -12.24
C TYR A 106 26.27 -8.60 -13.13
N GLN A 107 25.84 -9.62 -13.88
CA GLN A 107 26.70 -10.35 -14.83
C GLN A 107 27.20 -9.46 -15.97
N LEU A 108 26.45 -8.41 -16.30
CA LEU A 108 26.80 -7.44 -17.34
C LEU A 108 27.50 -6.19 -16.79
N GLY A 109 27.79 -6.13 -15.49
CA GLY A 109 28.42 -4.99 -14.83
C GLY A 109 27.51 -3.75 -14.72
N ILE A 110 26.20 -3.90 -14.91
CA ILE A 110 25.24 -2.81 -14.87
C ILE A 110 24.81 -2.54 -13.42
N PRO A 111 24.93 -1.30 -12.91
CA PRO A 111 24.54 -0.97 -11.54
C PRO A 111 23.03 -1.09 -11.35
N VAL A 112 22.63 -1.66 -10.22
CA VAL A 112 21.23 -1.84 -9.84
C VAL A 112 20.95 -1.16 -8.52
N VAL A 113 19.94 -0.31 -8.48
CA VAL A 113 19.38 0.31 -7.28
C VAL A 113 18.01 -0.31 -6.99
N TYR A 114 17.71 -0.57 -5.71
CA TYR A 114 16.40 -1.07 -5.32
C TYR A 114 15.66 -0.02 -4.51
N TYR A 115 14.63 0.55 -5.10
CA TYR A 115 13.68 1.44 -4.43
C TYR A 115 12.49 0.61 -3.91
N VAL A 116 12.14 0.78 -2.64
CA VAL A 116 11.14 -0.03 -1.92
C VAL A 116 11.48 -1.53 -2.00
N PRO A 117 12.61 -1.94 -1.41
CA PRO A 117 13.05 -3.33 -1.41
C PRO A 117 12.11 -4.22 -0.60
N PRO A 118 12.26 -5.57 -0.68
CA PRO A 118 11.44 -6.50 0.10
C PRO A 118 11.47 -6.20 1.59
N LYS A 119 10.32 -6.30 2.25
CA LYS A 119 10.15 -6.14 3.70
C LYS A 119 10.77 -7.34 4.44
N LEU A 120 12.10 -7.33 4.64
CA LEU A 120 12.86 -8.43 5.23
C LEU A 120 12.43 -8.74 6.67
N TRP A 121 12.01 -7.72 7.39
CA TRP A 121 11.51 -7.83 8.77
C TRP A 121 10.20 -8.63 8.85
N ALA A 122 9.39 -8.60 7.79
CA ALA A 122 8.11 -9.31 7.75
C ALA A 122 8.27 -10.79 7.36
N SER A 123 9.15 -11.10 6.40
CA SER A 123 9.33 -12.48 5.93
C SER A 123 10.59 -12.66 5.09
N ARG A 124 11.02 -13.92 4.95
CA ARG A 124 12.11 -14.31 4.04
C ARG A 124 13.40 -13.49 4.23
N TYR A 125 13.82 -13.30 5.47
CA TYR A 125 15.02 -12.52 5.83
C TYR A 125 16.26 -12.89 5.00
N LYS A 126 16.44 -14.16 4.65
CA LYS A 126 17.59 -14.64 3.83
C LYS A 126 17.74 -13.94 2.48
N ARG A 127 16.73 -13.20 2.01
CA ARG A 127 16.81 -12.34 0.81
C ARG A 127 17.88 -11.25 0.94
N ILE A 128 18.30 -10.91 2.16
CA ILE A 128 19.35 -9.93 2.43
C ILE A 128 20.66 -10.32 1.75
N TYR A 129 21.03 -11.62 1.76
CA TYR A 129 22.26 -12.10 1.12
C TYR A 129 22.24 -11.91 -0.40
N PHE A 130 21.05 -12.03 -1.01
CA PHE A 130 20.89 -11.72 -2.44
C PHE A 130 21.09 -10.23 -2.68
N ILE A 131 20.44 -9.38 -1.88
CA ILE A 131 20.53 -7.93 -2.00
C ILE A 131 21.98 -7.46 -1.83
N LYS A 132 22.66 -7.95 -0.80
CA LYS A 132 24.08 -7.66 -0.54
C LYS A 132 24.99 -7.98 -1.73
N LYS A 133 24.70 -9.06 -2.46
CA LYS A 133 25.53 -9.51 -3.58
C LYS A 133 25.25 -8.77 -4.88
N TYR A 134 23.97 -8.44 -5.19
CA TYR A 134 23.56 -8.02 -6.53
C TYR A 134 23.04 -6.59 -6.62
N ILE A 135 22.81 -5.90 -5.50
CA ILE A 135 22.25 -4.56 -5.45
C ILE A 135 23.30 -3.58 -4.95
N ARG A 136 23.46 -2.46 -5.64
CA ARG A 136 24.45 -1.42 -5.29
C ARG A 136 24.11 -0.75 -3.96
N PHE A 137 22.84 -0.39 -3.77
CA PHE A 137 22.24 0.12 -2.55
C PHE A 137 20.72 0.04 -2.62
N VAL A 138 20.07 0.17 -1.47
CA VAL A 138 18.61 0.20 -1.36
C VAL A 138 18.13 1.55 -0.87
N ILE A 139 16.93 1.96 -1.29
CA ILE A 139 16.23 3.13 -0.78
C ILE A 139 14.91 2.66 -0.20
N VAL A 140 14.76 2.82 1.10
CA VAL A 140 13.62 2.34 1.88
C VAL A 140 12.64 3.47 2.18
N ILE A 141 11.38 3.11 2.45
CA ILE A 141 10.30 4.07 2.76
C ILE A 141 9.90 4.05 4.24
N PHE A 142 10.55 3.22 5.05
CA PHE A 142 10.42 3.21 6.51
C PHE A 142 11.81 3.42 7.15
N PRO A 143 11.96 4.37 8.10
CA PRO A 143 13.27 4.72 8.65
C PRO A 143 13.93 3.56 9.39
N PHE A 144 13.15 2.70 10.08
CA PHE A 144 13.68 1.55 10.80
C PHE A 144 14.33 0.50 9.88
N GLU A 145 13.94 0.43 8.61
CA GLU A 145 14.51 -0.51 7.64
C GLU A 145 15.98 -0.22 7.35
N VAL A 146 16.41 1.05 7.46
CA VAL A 146 17.82 1.44 7.24
C VAL A 146 18.77 0.64 8.15
N LYS A 147 18.41 0.50 9.43
CA LYS A 147 19.21 -0.26 10.40
C LYS A 147 19.31 -1.73 9.99
N ILE A 148 18.20 -2.35 9.59
CA ILE A 148 18.14 -3.76 9.19
C ILE A 148 19.12 -4.06 8.03
N TYR A 149 19.14 -3.17 7.02
CA TYR A 149 20.05 -3.33 5.89
C TYR A 149 21.50 -3.03 6.25
N LYS A 150 21.76 -1.97 7.04
CA LYS A 150 23.11 -1.58 7.46
C LYS A 150 23.77 -2.60 8.36
N ASP A 151 23.05 -3.21 9.28
CA ASP A 151 23.56 -4.25 10.19
C ASP A 151 24.10 -5.48 9.40
N GLU A 152 23.57 -5.71 8.22
CA GLU A 152 24.00 -6.78 7.32
C GLU A 152 25.04 -6.31 6.27
N GLY A 153 25.51 -5.07 6.39
CA GLY A 153 26.50 -4.48 5.47
C GLY A 153 25.96 -4.11 4.10
N VAL A 154 24.65 -3.89 3.98
CA VAL A 154 24.01 -3.35 2.77
C VAL A 154 23.86 -1.84 2.89
N LYS A 155 24.34 -1.10 1.89
CA LYS A 155 24.17 0.35 1.83
C LYS A 155 22.69 0.69 1.67
N ALA A 156 22.12 1.43 2.63
CA ALA A 156 20.71 1.75 2.67
C ALA A 156 20.49 3.23 3.01
N TYR A 157 19.49 3.82 2.35
CA TYR A 157 19.06 5.20 2.55
C TYR A 157 17.55 5.26 2.82
N TYR A 158 17.14 6.21 3.63
CA TYR A 158 15.76 6.61 3.80
C TYR A 158 15.56 7.98 3.15
N SER A 159 14.61 8.09 2.23
CA SER A 159 14.32 9.31 1.48
C SER A 159 12.99 9.97 1.88
N GLY A 160 12.37 9.49 2.96
CA GLY A 160 11.00 9.85 3.33
C GLY A 160 9.97 8.82 2.86
N ASN A 161 8.73 8.97 3.32
CA ASN A 161 7.62 8.10 2.95
C ASN A 161 6.74 8.76 1.88
N PRO A 162 6.70 8.23 0.63
CA PRO A 162 5.91 8.85 -0.45
C PRO A 162 4.41 8.88 -0.21
N ILE A 163 3.87 7.88 0.52
CA ILE A 163 2.44 7.80 0.83
C ILE A 163 2.07 8.91 1.80
N LYS A 164 2.87 9.08 2.87
CA LYS A 164 2.68 10.17 3.84
C LYS A 164 2.77 11.53 3.14
N TYR A 165 3.81 11.75 2.34
CA TYR A 165 3.99 12.97 1.57
C TYR A 165 2.78 13.28 0.68
N ARG A 166 2.27 12.29 -0.06
CA ARG A 166 1.07 12.46 -0.90
C ARG A 166 -0.15 12.86 -0.08
N LEU A 167 -0.36 12.23 1.07
CA LEU A 167 -1.52 12.52 1.93
C LEU A 167 -1.40 13.90 2.57
N ASP A 168 -0.20 14.33 2.95
CA ASP A 168 0.04 15.68 3.47
C ASP A 168 -0.26 16.75 2.39
N GLU A 169 0.18 16.54 1.16
CA GLU A 169 -0.14 17.42 0.05
C GLU A 169 -1.64 17.46 -0.26
N LEU A 170 -2.30 16.31 -0.25
CA LEU A 170 -3.76 16.25 -0.41
C LEU A 170 -4.50 17.00 0.70
N GLN A 171 -4.07 16.84 1.95
CA GLN A 171 -4.70 17.54 3.09
C GLN A 171 -4.56 19.06 3.01
N LYS A 172 -3.46 19.57 2.44
CA LYS A 172 -3.27 21.02 2.18
C LYS A 172 -4.22 21.55 1.10
N THR A 173 -4.57 20.72 0.11
CA THR A 173 -5.41 21.11 -1.02
C THR A 173 -6.92 20.90 -0.78
N ILE A 174 -7.27 20.01 0.14
CA ILE A 174 -8.67 19.78 0.50
C ILE A 174 -9.15 20.94 1.37
N ASN A 175 -9.84 21.90 0.74
CA ASN A 175 -10.65 22.90 1.46
C ASN A 175 -11.79 22.16 2.16
N ILE A 176 -11.72 22.04 3.50
CA ILE A 176 -12.59 21.28 4.39
C ILE A 176 -14.09 21.68 4.28
N ASN A 177 -14.44 22.67 3.47
CA ASN A 177 -15.77 23.27 3.45
C ASN A 177 -16.74 22.73 2.39
N LYS A 178 -16.40 21.75 1.56
CA LYS A 178 -17.31 21.22 0.54
C LYS A 178 -17.06 19.73 0.23
N ILE A 179 -17.31 18.87 1.18
CA ILE A 179 -17.58 17.48 0.83
C ILE A 179 -19.04 17.21 1.14
N ASP A 180 -19.89 17.52 0.16
CA ASP A 180 -21.23 16.96 0.15
C ASP A 180 -21.08 15.45 -0.05
N ILE A 181 -21.40 14.68 0.99
CA ILE A 181 -21.68 13.27 0.82
C ILE A 181 -22.90 13.24 -0.13
N ASN A 182 -22.65 13.05 -1.42
CA ASN A 182 -23.71 12.68 -2.35
C ASN A 182 -24.09 11.22 -2.04
N THR A 183 -24.66 11.05 -0.86
CA THR A 183 -25.58 9.95 -0.62
C THR A 183 -26.84 10.31 -1.40
N ASN A 184 -27.39 9.37 -2.14
CA ASN A 184 -28.74 9.47 -2.73
C ASN A 184 -29.83 9.67 -1.65
N SER A 185 -29.47 9.98 -0.43
CA SER A 185 -30.39 10.28 0.67
C SER A 185 -30.68 11.79 0.70
N LYS A 186 -31.95 12.12 0.56
CA LYS A 186 -32.54 13.47 0.58
C LYS A 186 -32.35 14.26 1.90
N ASN A 187 -31.47 13.86 2.80
CA ASN A 187 -31.27 14.46 4.12
C ASN A 187 -29.88 15.12 4.23
N LYS A 188 -29.85 16.42 4.01
CA LYS A 188 -28.69 17.32 4.00
C LYS A 188 -28.08 17.69 5.39
N ASN A 189 -28.48 17.08 6.52
CA ASN A 189 -28.13 17.55 7.87
C ASN A 189 -27.33 16.54 8.72
N PHE A 190 -26.37 15.79 8.14
CA PHE A 190 -25.67 14.71 8.84
C PHE A 190 -24.44 15.12 9.69
N LYS A 191 -24.09 16.41 9.75
CA LYS A 191 -22.78 16.85 10.26
C LYS A 191 -22.50 16.69 11.77
N ASN A 192 -23.46 16.36 12.65
CA ASN A 192 -23.23 16.49 14.09
C ASN A 192 -23.82 15.42 15.04
N LYS A 193 -24.29 14.27 14.59
CA LYS A 193 -25.03 13.40 15.51
C LYS A 193 -24.77 11.88 15.47
N TYR A 194 -23.99 11.38 14.51
CA TYR A 194 -23.95 9.94 14.24
C TYR A 194 -22.52 9.45 13.97
N PRO A 195 -22.07 8.30 14.53
CA PRO A 195 -20.76 7.78 14.21
C PRO A 195 -20.70 7.33 12.75
N ILE A 196 -19.71 7.85 12.01
CA ILE A 196 -19.41 7.43 10.65
C ILE A 196 -18.26 6.41 10.71
N ILE A 197 -18.51 5.22 10.23
CA ILE A 197 -17.55 4.10 10.29
C ILE A 197 -17.22 3.65 8.87
N SER A 198 -15.95 3.76 8.49
CA SER A 198 -15.49 3.23 7.20
C SER A 198 -14.99 1.80 7.34
N PHE A 199 -15.42 0.95 6.39
CA PHE A 199 -14.96 -0.42 6.25
C PHE A 199 -14.16 -0.59 4.95
N LEU A 200 -12.89 -0.95 5.08
CA LEU A 200 -11.98 -1.21 3.98
C LEU A 200 -11.71 -2.73 3.89
N PRO A 201 -12.50 -3.48 3.14
CA PRO A 201 -12.45 -4.94 3.14
C PRO A 201 -11.19 -5.53 2.47
N GLY A 202 -10.39 -4.71 1.82
CA GLY A 202 -9.24 -5.10 1.03
C GLY A 202 -9.44 -4.82 -0.46
N SER A 203 -8.40 -5.12 -1.24
CA SER A 203 -8.36 -4.85 -2.68
C SER A 203 -8.34 -6.13 -3.54
N ARG A 204 -7.97 -7.26 -2.94
CA ARG A 204 -7.87 -8.54 -3.65
C ARG A 204 -9.19 -9.29 -3.59
N LYS A 205 -9.53 -9.98 -4.68
CA LYS A 205 -10.75 -10.81 -4.75
C LYS A 205 -10.86 -11.82 -3.60
N SER A 206 -9.74 -12.40 -3.18
CA SER A 206 -9.69 -13.30 -2.01
C SER A 206 -10.00 -12.60 -0.69
N GLU A 207 -9.45 -11.38 -0.49
CA GLU A 207 -9.75 -10.57 0.69
C GLU A 207 -11.24 -10.24 0.73
N LEU A 208 -11.80 -9.70 -0.36
CA LEU A 208 -13.21 -9.39 -0.46
C LEU A 208 -14.11 -10.61 -0.17
N LYS A 209 -13.76 -11.78 -0.71
CA LYS A 209 -14.51 -13.02 -0.49
C LYS A 209 -14.61 -13.41 0.99
N TYR A 210 -13.52 -13.27 1.74
CA TYR A 210 -13.46 -13.73 3.13
C TYR A 210 -13.79 -12.64 4.15
N HIS A 211 -13.48 -11.37 3.85
CA HIS A 211 -13.73 -10.27 4.77
C HIS A 211 -15.17 -9.77 4.69
N THR A 212 -15.76 -9.67 3.49
CA THR A 212 -17.09 -9.08 3.30
C THR A 212 -18.17 -9.69 4.21
N PRO A 213 -18.33 -11.03 4.33
CA PRO A 213 -19.37 -11.58 5.21
C PRO A 213 -19.20 -11.17 6.68
N ARG A 214 -17.95 -11.05 7.15
CA ARG A 214 -17.62 -10.65 8.53
C ARG A 214 -17.90 -9.19 8.77
N ILE A 215 -17.52 -8.35 7.80
CA ILE A 215 -17.74 -6.90 7.80
C ILE A 215 -19.23 -6.58 7.83
N ILE A 216 -20.04 -7.25 6.99
CA ILE A 216 -21.50 -7.05 6.97
C ILE A 216 -22.11 -7.39 8.32
N LYS A 217 -21.80 -8.55 8.89
CA LYS A 217 -22.26 -8.93 10.23
C LYS A 217 -21.81 -7.95 11.32
N SER A 218 -20.60 -7.42 11.19
CA SER A 218 -20.10 -6.39 12.11
C SER A 218 -20.91 -5.10 12.00
N ALA A 219 -21.19 -4.64 10.78
CA ALA A 219 -22.01 -3.46 10.53
C ALA A 219 -23.44 -3.64 11.06
N GLU A 220 -24.06 -4.81 10.82
CA GLU A 220 -25.40 -5.14 11.35
C GLU A 220 -25.42 -5.09 12.88
N LEU A 221 -24.42 -5.67 13.55
CA LEU A 221 -24.33 -5.66 15.01
C LEU A 221 -24.07 -4.25 15.58
N ILE A 222 -23.24 -3.47 14.89
CA ILE A 222 -22.99 -2.06 15.26
C ILE A 222 -24.28 -1.25 15.10
N LEU A 223 -24.99 -1.39 13.98
CA LEU A 223 -26.25 -0.67 13.73
C LEU A 223 -27.33 -1.02 14.76
N PHE A 224 -27.40 -2.30 15.15
CA PHE A 224 -28.35 -2.75 16.19
C PHE A 224 -28.12 -2.01 17.53
N ASN A 225 -26.86 -1.77 17.90
CA ASN A 225 -26.51 -1.08 19.15
C ASN A 225 -26.40 0.45 19.02
N TYR A 226 -26.17 0.94 17.80
CA TYR A 226 -26.08 2.35 17.42
C TYR A 226 -26.96 2.60 16.19
N PRO A 227 -28.29 2.74 16.34
CA PRO A 227 -29.24 2.79 15.24
C PRO A 227 -29.02 3.96 14.25
N SER A 228 -28.24 4.94 14.66
CA SER A 228 -27.89 6.09 13.83
C SER A 228 -26.50 6.00 13.18
N ALA A 229 -25.80 4.89 13.33
CA ALA A 229 -24.48 4.71 12.71
C ALA A 229 -24.59 4.70 11.17
N LEU A 230 -23.62 5.32 10.52
CA LEU A 230 -23.49 5.34 9.07
C LEU A 230 -22.21 4.59 8.66
N PHE A 231 -22.32 3.82 7.60
CA PHE A 231 -21.20 3.01 7.09
C PHE A 231 -20.77 3.50 5.71
N ILE A 232 -19.47 3.66 5.52
CA ILE A 232 -18.88 3.96 4.22
C ILE A 232 -17.98 2.80 3.83
N PHE A 233 -18.13 2.34 2.59
CA PHE A 233 -17.27 1.31 1.99
C PHE A 233 -16.46 1.95 0.85
N PRO A 234 -15.29 2.55 1.17
CA PRO A 234 -14.49 3.21 0.15
C PRO A 234 -13.69 2.21 -0.66
N PHE A 235 -13.71 2.39 -1.99
CA PHE A 235 -12.90 1.65 -2.94
C PHE A 235 -12.03 2.58 -3.75
N ARG A 236 -10.84 2.12 -4.12
CA ARG A 236 -10.03 2.82 -5.11
C ARG A 236 -10.53 2.48 -6.52
N LYS A 237 -10.43 3.44 -7.43
CA LYS A 237 -10.77 3.25 -8.84
C LYS A 237 -10.09 2.01 -9.41
N GLY A 238 -10.87 1.14 -10.07
CA GLY A 238 -10.40 -0.11 -10.67
C GLY A 238 -10.47 -1.35 -9.77
N ILE A 239 -10.94 -1.22 -8.50
CA ILE A 239 -11.23 -2.37 -7.65
C ILE A 239 -12.67 -2.81 -7.88
N ASP A 240 -12.87 -4.11 -8.13
CA ASP A 240 -14.20 -4.72 -8.33
C ASP A 240 -14.94 -4.84 -6.98
N SER A 241 -15.97 -4.02 -6.80
CA SER A 241 -16.83 -3.99 -5.61
C SER A 241 -17.98 -5.00 -5.63
N SER A 242 -18.17 -5.72 -6.71
CA SER A 242 -19.36 -6.57 -6.95
C SER A 242 -19.63 -7.62 -5.86
N ILE A 243 -18.58 -8.13 -5.20
CA ILE A 243 -18.73 -9.08 -4.07
C ILE A 243 -19.38 -8.38 -2.87
N LEU A 244 -18.96 -7.16 -2.58
CA LEU A 244 -19.53 -6.37 -1.48
C LEU A 244 -20.95 -5.92 -1.82
N GLU A 245 -21.20 -5.41 -3.02
CA GLU A 245 -22.52 -4.96 -3.48
C GLU A 245 -23.57 -6.07 -3.34
N LYS A 246 -23.24 -7.28 -3.83
CA LYS A 246 -24.11 -8.46 -3.68
C LYS A 246 -24.35 -8.86 -2.23
N ALA A 247 -23.36 -8.67 -1.37
CA ALA A 247 -23.50 -8.98 0.05
C ALA A 247 -24.34 -7.93 0.79
N LEU A 248 -24.19 -6.67 0.48
CA LEU A 248 -25.00 -5.56 1.01
C LEU A 248 -26.46 -5.71 0.61
N TYR A 249 -26.73 -6.01 -0.65
CA TYR A 249 -28.10 -6.26 -1.13
C TYR A 249 -28.83 -7.40 -0.37
N LYS A 250 -28.08 -8.41 0.10
CA LYS A 250 -28.60 -9.54 0.88
C LYS A 250 -28.56 -9.31 2.39
N SER A 251 -28.00 -8.21 2.85
CA SER A 251 -27.84 -7.91 4.26
C SER A 251 -29.13 -7.38 4.89
N LYS A 252 -29.13 -7.27 6.21
CA LYS A 252 -30.20 -6.60 6.97
C LYS A 252 -29.94 -5.10 7.17
N LEU A 253 -28.91 -4.54 6.52
CA LEU A 253 -28.61 -3.13 6.62
C LEU A 253 -29.60 -2.33 5.76
N PRO A 254 -30.30 -1.33 6.32
CA PRO A 254 -31.08 -0.40 5.54
C PRO A 254 -30.22 0.36 4.53
N GLU A 255 -30.73 0.60 3.32
CA GLU A 255 -29.97 1.27 2.25
C GLU A 255 -29.47 2.68 2.64
N GLU A 256 -30.24 3.37 3.48
CA GLU A 256 -29.88 4.69 4.00
C GLU A 256 -28.75 4.65 5.06
N SER A 257 -28.40 3.48 5.59
CA SER A 257 -27.35 3.33 6.60
C SER A 257 -25.95 3.16 6.03
N TYR A 258 -25.81 2.96 4.72
CA TYR A 258 -24.51 2.74 4.11
C TYR A 258 -24.34 3.39 2.74
N SER A 259 -23.09 3.57 2.33
CA SER A 259 -22.72 4.01 0.98
C SER A 259 -21.46 3.30 0.50
N ILE A 260 -21.38 3.03 -0.81
CA ILE A 260 -20.15 2.60 -1.48
C ILE A 260 -19.57 3.84 -2.16
N SER A 261 -18.31 4.14 -1.89
CA SER A 261 -17.68 5.37 -2.35
C SER A 261 -16.42 5.10 -3.17
N ASN A 262 -16.28 5.78 -4.29
CA ASN A 262 -15.04 5.81 -5.08
C ASN A 262 -14.10 6.96 -4.65
N TYR A 263 -14.50 7.77 -3.68
CA TYR A 263 -13.73 8.87 -3.08
C TYR A 263 -13.05 8.36 -1.81
N PHE A 264 -11.94 7.64 -2.01
CA PHE A 264 -11.27 6.89 -0.93
C PHE A 264 -10.81 7.81 0.21
N GLU A 265 -10.03 8.83 -0.11
CA GLU A 265 -9.45 9.74 0.86
C GLU A 265 -10.52 10.58 1.59
N ASP A 266 -11.52 11.06 0.86
CA ASP A 266 -12.63 11.85 1.42
C ASP A 266 -13.46 11.02 2.40
N SER A 267 -13.67 9.75 2.09
CA SER A 267 -14.37 8.82 2.97
C SER A 267 -13.63 8.62 4.30
N LEU A 268 -12.30 8.52 4.26
CA LEU A 268 -11.50 8.37 5.47
C LEU A 268 -11.46 9.65 6.30
N LEU A 269 -11.43 10.82 5.67
CA LEU A 269 -11.52 12.12 6.36
C LEU A 269 -12.81 12.27 7.14
N GLN A 270 -13.93 11.81 6.59
CA GLN A 270 -15.25 11.91 7.22
C GLN A 270 -15.49 10.88 8.32
N SER A 271 -14.68 9.81 8.37
CA SER A 271 -14.86 8.73 9.32
C SER A 271 -14.50 9.13 10.75
N ASP A 272 -15.26 8.64 11.71
CA ASP A 272 -14.91 8.67 13.13
C ASP A 272 -14.07 7.45 13.53
N ILE A 273 -14.29 6.31 12.87
CA ILE A 273 -13.55 5.05 13.08
C ILE A 273 -13.33 4.39 11.72
N ILE A 274 -12.16 3.79 11.53
CA ILE A 274 -11.81 3.09 10.30
C ILE A 274 -11.50 1.62 10.62
N ILE A 275 -12.24 0.71 10.01
CA ILE A 275 -12.02 -0.75 10.11
C ILE A 275 -11.41 -1.19 8.79
N VAL A 276 -10.17 -1.66 8.82
CA VAL A 276 -9.37 -1.84 7.61
C VAL A 276 -8.67 -3.19 7.56
N ALA A 277 -8.71 -3.82 6.40
CA ALA A 277 -7.88 -5.01 6.13
C ALA A 277 -6.38 -4.67 6.23
N SER A 278 -5.59 -5.58 6.84
CA SER A 278 -4.15 -5.40 6.95
C SER A 278 -3.49 -5.25 5.57
N GLY A 279 -2.58 -4.30 5.45
CA GLY A 279 -1.84 -3.97 4.24
C GLY A 279 -1.41 -2.51 4.26
N THR A 280 -1.04 -1.97 3.10
CA THR A 280 -0.68 -0.56 2.95
C THR A 280 -1.83 0.37 3.34
N ALA A 281 -3.08 -0.02 3.05
CA ALA A 281 -4.28 0.74 3.41
C ALA A 281 -4.42 0.96 4.93
N SER A 282 -3.93 0.04 5.78
CA SER A 282 -3.98 0.19 7.23
C SER A 282 -3.08 1.32 7.73
N LEU A 283 -1.93 1.51 7.09
CA LEU A 283 -1.05 2.65 7.39
C LEU A 283 -1.65 3.95 6.84
N GLU A 284 -2.18 3.94 5.62
CA GLU A 284 -2.86 5.10 5.05
C GLU A 284 -4.03 5.52 5.93
N ALA A 285 -4.88 4.58 6.40
CA ALA A 285 -5.97 4.86 7.32
C ALA A 285 -5.49 5.55 8.61
N ALA A 286 -4.40 5.05 9.19
CA ALA A 286 -3.79 5.67 10.38
C ALA A 286 -3.29 7.10 10.11
N MET A 287 -2.79 7.39 8.90
CA MET A 287 -2.33 8.73 8.51
C MET A 287 -3.44 9.79 8.50
N PHE A 288 -4.72 9.40 8.48
CA PHE A 288 -5.85 10.31 8.69
C PHE A 288 -6.09 10.66 10.16
N LYS A 289 -5.26 10.13 11.09
CA LYS A 289 -5.32 10.40 12.54
C LYS A 289 -6.69 10.03 13.14
N LYS A 290 -7.25 8.95 12.66
CA LYS A 290 -8.52 8.39 13.15
C LYS A 290 -8.29 7.10 13.92
N PRO A 291 -9.16 6.72 14.86
CA PRO A 291 -9.15 5.39 15.45
C PRO A 291 -9.22 4.32 14.37
N VAL A 292 -8.30 3.36 14.42
CA VAL A 292 -8.21 2.27 13.43
C VAL A 292 -8.39 0.93 14.14
N ILE A 293 -9.15 0.03 13.50
CA ILE A 293 -9.23 -1.39 13.85
C ILE A 293 -8.72 -2.18 12.65
N ILE A 294 -7.66 -2.92 12.83
CA ILE A 294 -7.09 -3.74 11.77
C ILE A 294 -7.72 -5.11 11.79
N VAL A 295 -8.21 -5.57 10.65
CA VAL A 295 -8.85 -6.88 10.49
C VAL A 295 -8.14 -7.68 9.42
N TYR A 296 -8.05 -9.00 9.58
CA TYR A 296 -7.54 -9.86 8.53
C TYR A 296 -7.99 -11.30 8.68
N TYR A 297 -8.35 -11.93 7.55
CA TYR A 297 -8.72 -13.34 7.50
C TYR A 297 -8.19 -13.98 6.21
N LEU A 298 -7.54 -15.12 6.37
CA LEU A 298 -7.07 -15.96 5.27
C LEU A 298 -7.86 -17.26 5.21
N ASN A 299 -7.79 -17.98 4.11
CA ASN A 299 -8.20 -19.37 4.15
C ASN A 299 -7.22 -20.18 5.03
N TYR A 300 -7.71 -21.25 5.63
CA TYR A 300 -6.98 -22.05 6.62
C TYR A 300 -5.60 -22.52 6.14
N LEU A 301 -5.49 -23.01 4.89
CA LEU A 301 -4.21 -23.45 4.32
C LEU A 301 -3.22 -22.30 4.16
N THR A 302 -3.69 -21.18 3.65
CA THR A 302 -2.85 -19.96 3.50
C THR A 302 -2.40 -19.43 4.85
N TYR A 303 -3.27 -19.48 5.87
CA TYR A 303 -2.94 -19.09 7.23
C TYR A 303 -1.83 -19.97 7.84
N LEU A 304 -1.92 -21.30 7.70
CA LEU A 304 -0.88 -22.21 8.18
C LEU A 304 0.50 -21.93 7.54
N ILE A 305 0.50 -21.69 6.21
CA ILE A 305 1.73 -21.33 5.49
C ILE A 305 2.24 -19.96 5.95
N ALA A 306 1.35 -18.97 6.10
CA ALA A 306 1.74 -17.64 6.55
C ALA A 306 2.35 -17.67 7.96
N LYS A 307 1.79 -18.45 8.88
CA LYS A 307 2.28 -18.63 10.25
C LYS A 307 3.72 -19.18 10.30
N LEU A 308 4.11 -20.01 9.34
CA LEU A 308 5.47 -20.54 9.23
C LEU A 308 6.48 -19.53 8.65
N ILE A 309 6.00 -18.59 7.83
CA ILE A 309 6.86 -17.68 7.06
C ILE A 309 6.96 -16.30 7.72
N VAL A 310 5.87 -15.82 8.31
CA VAL A 310 5.76 -14.48 8.91
C VAL A 310 6.34 -14.53 10.33
N LYS A 311 7.31 -13.66 10.59
CA LYS A 311 8.02 -13.60 11.88
C LYS A 311 7.60 -12.43 12.77
N VAL A 312 6.71 -11.57 12.29
CA VAL A 312 6.24 -10.41 13.05
C VAL A 312 5.08 -10.78 13.97
N LYS A 313 5.06 -10.16 15.14
CA LYS A 313 3.99 -10.34 16.14
C LYS A 313 2.70 -9.64 15.73
N ASP A 314 2.82 -8.50 15.07
CA ASP A 314 1.73 -7.66 14.58
C ASP A 314 1.74 -7.64 13.05
N ILE A 315 0.55 -7.52 12.44
CA ILE A 315 0.39 -7.51 10.98
C ILE A 315 0.11 -6.11 10.41
N GLY A 316 -0.32 -5.20 11.25
CA GLY A 316 -0.59 -3.81 10.89
C GLY A 316 0.67 -2.97 10.85
N LEU A 317 0.92 -2.30 9.74
CA LEU A 317 2.13 -1.47 9.59
C LEU A 317 2.26 -0.41 10.68
N ILE A 318 1.17 0.17 11.14
CA ILE A 318 1.21 1.18 12.20
C ILE A 318 1.75 0.60 13.53
N ASN A 319 1.33 -0.61 13.93
CA ASN A 319 1.82 -1.29 15.12
C ASN A 319 3.29 -1.71 14.96
N ILE A 320 3.67 -2.14 13.76
CA ILE A 320 5.06 -2.50 13.44
C ILE A 320 5.98 -1.29 13.53
N ILE A 321 5.57 -0.13 13.01
CA ILE A 321 6.34 1.11 13.08
C ILE A 321 6.43 1.59 14.53
N ALA A 322 5.35 1.49 15.30
CA ALA A 322 5.32 1.84 16.73
C ALA A 322 6.16 0.90 17.61
N GLY A 323 6.51 -0.30 17.09
CA GLY A 323 7.19 -1.34 17.89
C GLY A 323 6.30 -1.97 18.97
N THR A 324 5.03 -1.59 19.06
CA THR A 324 4.03 -2.08 20.01
C THR A 324 2.63 -1.98 19.41
N ARG A 325 1.69 -2.74 19.98
CA ARG A 325 0.29 -2.72 19.52
C ARG A 325 -0.43 -1.48 20.06
N ILE A 326 -0.50 -0.43 19.25
CA ILE A 326 -1.19 0.84 19.58
C ILE A 326 -2.65 0.85 19.08
N VAL A 327 -2.97 0.04 18.08
CA VAL A 327 -4.33 -0.17 17.58
C VAL A 327 -4.69 -1.65 17.61
N PRO A 328 -5.97 -2.03 17.81
CA PRO A 328 -6.37 -3.43 17.84
C PRO A 328 -6.20 -4.11 16.48
N GLU A 329 -5.77 -5.39 16.53
CA GLU A 329 -5.69 -6.28 15.38
C GLU A 329 -6.56 -7.51 15.64
N LEU A 330 -7.59 -7.70 14.85
CA LEU A 330 -8.50 -8.82 14.89
C LEU A 330 -8.19 -9.75 13.72
N VAL A 331 -7.45 -10.83 14.03
CA VAL A 331 -6.90 -11.74 13.01
C VAL A 331 -7.55 -13.11 13.15
N GLU A 332 -7.93 -13.71 12.03
CA GLU A 332 -8.50 -15.06 11.94
C GLU A 332 -9.72 -15.26 12.87
N SER A 333 -9.61 -16.13 13.86
CA SER A 333 -10.69 -16.42 14.83
C SER A 333 -11.12 -15.20 15.66
N GLN A 334 -10.27 -14.19 15.75
CA GLN A 334 -10.62 -12.93 16.43
C GLN A 334 -11.41 -11.97 15.53
N PHE A 335 -11.40 -12.16 14.23
CA PHE A 335 -12.21 -11.34 13.31
C PHE A 335 -13.64 -11.83 13.28
N THR A 336 -14.38 -11.52 14.33
CA THR A 336 -15.83 -11.77 14.50
C THR A 336 -16.58 -10.45 14.60
N ALA A 337 -17.89 -10.49 14.34
CA ALA A 337 -18.76 -9.31 14.47
C ALA A 337 -18.75 -8.74 15.91
N GLU A 338 -18.73 -9.63 16.90
CA GLU A 338 -18.74 -9.28 18.33
C GLU A 338 -17.45 -8.55 18.71
N ASN A 339 -16.29 -9.03 18.26
CA ASN A 339 -15.01 -8.40 18.56
C ASN A 339 -14.85 -7.06 17.84
N VAL A 340 -15.27 -6.96 16.58
CA VAL A 340 -15.30 -5.68 15.84
C VAL A 340 -16.21 -4.68 16.56
N TYR A 341 -17.41 -5.09 16.94
CA TYR A 341 -18.32 -4.26 17.71
C TYR A 341 -17.70 -3.83 19.06
N LYS A 342 -17.11 -4.76 19.81
CA LYS A 342 -16.47 -4.48 21.11
C LYS A 342 -15.38 -3.41 20.99
N GLU A 343 -14.49 -3.52 20.00
CA GLU A 343 -13.44 -2.51 19.79
C GLU A 343 -14.02 -1.18 19.29
N THR A 344 -15.03 -1.21 18.40
CA THR A 344 -15.76 -0.02 17.97
C THR A 344 -16.43 0.70 19.14
N ALA A 345 -17.13 -0.07 20.00
CA ALA A 345 -17.80 0.48 21.19
C ALA A 345 -16.84 1.11 22.19
N LYS A 346 -15.62 0.59 22.34
CA LYS A 346 -14.59 1.23 23.18
C LYS A 346 -14.26 2.62 22.70
N TYR A 347 -14.08 2.80 21.38
CA TYR A 347 -13.79 4.12 20.80
C TYR A 347 -14.97 5.09 20.91
N LEU A 348 -16.22 4.58 20.80
CA LEU A 348 -17.43 5.41 20.87
C LEU A 348 -17.79 5.82 22.29
N LYS A 349 -17.54 4.94 23.30
CA LYS A 349 -17.94 5.16 24.68
C LYS A 349 -16.86 5.78 25.57
N ASN A 350 -15.59 5.70 25.18
CA ASN A 350 -14.45 6.15 26.00
C ASN A 350 -13.60 7.15 25.23
N ASP A 351 -13.88 8.43 25.41
CA ASP A 351 -13.20 9.55 24.79
C ASP A 351 -11.71 9.62 25.17
N GLU A 352 -11.36 9.28 26.42
CA GLU A 352 -9.96 9.28 26.87
C GLU A 352 -9.16 8.21 26.15
N TYR A 353 -9.72 7.00 26.06
CA TYR A 353 -9.10 5.90 25.30
C TYR A 353 -8.95 6.27 23.82
N ARG A 354 -9.99 6.85 23.21
CA ARG A 354 -9.94 7.32 21.82
C ARG A 354 -8.84 8.35 21.59
N LYS A 355 -8.76 9.37 22.43
CA LYS A 355 -7.71 10.42 22.37
C LYS A 355 -6.32 9.83 22.56
N MET A 356 -6.14 8.93 23.55
CA MET A 356 -4.87 8.24 23.77
C MET A 356 -4.40 7.47 22.53
N VAL A 357 -5.30 6.72 21.86
CA VAL A 357 -4.94 5.96 20.66
C VAL A 357 -4.59 6.89 19.51
N ILE A 358 -5.35 7.97 19.30
CA ILE A 358 -5.05 8.98 18.27
C ILE A 358 -3.68 9.61 18.52
N SER A 359 -3.37 10.00 19.75
CA SER A 359 -2.05 10.56 20.09
C SER A 359 -0.90 9.61 19.79
N LYS A 360 -1.05 8.31 20.09
CA LYS A 360 -0.06 7.29 19.74
C LYS A 360 0.07 7.08 18.23
N ILE A 361 -1.03 7.15 17.48
CA ILE A 361 -1.02 7.12 16.03
C ILE A 361 -0.24 8.32 15.49
N GLU A 362 -0.51 9.54 15.98
CA GLU A 362 0.17 10.76 15.56
C GLU A 362 1.67 10.71 15.85
N GLU A 363 2.06 10.30 17.03
CA GLU A 363 3.46 10.09 17.41
C GLU A 363 4.15 9.08 16.47
N THR A 364 3.49 7.96 16.20
CA THR A 364 4.05 6.92 15.33
C THR A 364 4.17 7.40 13.88
N ILE A 365 3.19 8.16 13.38
CA ILE A 365 3.22 8.68 12.00
C ILE A 365 4.27 9.77 11.84
N SER A 366 4.54 10.56 12.88
CA SER A 366 5.52 11.65 12.83
C SER A 366 6.94 11.16 12.48
N VAL A 367 7.27 9.90 12.78
CA VAL A 367 8.56 9.32 12.36
C VAL A 367 8.68 9.14 10.83
N LEU A 368 7.55 9.22 10.12
CA LEU A 368 7.48 9.16 8.66
C LEU A 368 7.49 10.56 8.02
N ASP A 369 7.42 11.63 8.82
CA ASP A 369 7.45 12.99 8.32
C ASP A 369 8.75 13.23 7.56
N SER A 370 8.64 13.85 6.40
CA SER A 370 9.80 14.27 5.64
C SER A 370 9.70 15.77 5.35
N ILE A 371 10.80 16.49 5.61
CA ILE A 371 10.89 17.93 5.33
C ILE A 371 10.94 18.19 3.83
N LYS A 372 11.35 17.17 3.05
CA LYS A 372 11.56 17.25 1.60
C LYS A 372 10.64 16.29 0.86
N ASN A 373 10.43 16.58 -0.43
CA ASN A 373 9.76 15.66 -1.33
C ASN A 373 10.55 14.34 -1.44
N PRO A 374 9.98 13.18 -1.01
CA PRO A 374 10.66 11.89 -1.00
C PRO A 374 11.15 11.44 -2.37
N PHE A 375 10.42 11.79 -3.42
CA PHE A 375 10.80 11.45 -4.80
C PHE A 375 12.04 12.24 -5.23
N LYS A 376 12.11 13.53 -4.89
CA LYS A 376 13.26 14.39 -5.16
C LYS A 376 14.49 13.88 -4.40
N GLU A 377 14.35 13.61 -3.11
CA GLU A 377 15.44 13.07 -2.29
C GLU A 377 15.93 11.72 -2.81
N THR A 378 15.00 10.83 -3.23
CA THR A 378 15.35 9.55 -3.89
C THR A 378 16.17 9.78 -5.15
N ALA A 379 15.75 10.71 -6.01
CA ALA A 379 16.43 11.04 -7.25
C ALA A 379 17.83 11.61 -6.98
N GLU A 380 17.98 12.50 -6.01
CA GLU A 380 19.28 13.08 -5.60
C GLU A 380 20.22 12.01 -5.06
N ILE A 381 19.75 11.11 -4.20
CA ILE A 381 20.53 9.97 -3.65
C ILE A 381 21.04 9.10 -4.80
N ILE A 382 20.19 8.72 -5.75
CA ILE A 382 20.58 7.90 -6.90
C ILE A 382 21.60 8.64 -7.76
N ASN A 383 21.33 9.89 -8.11
CA ASN A 383 22.20 10.69 -8.95
C ASN A 383 23.61 10.81 -8.36
N LYS A 384 23.71 11.16 -7.07
CA LYS A 384 24.96 11.31 -6.33
C LYS A 384 25.77 10.00 -6.25
N ASN A 385 25.11 8.85 -6.05
CA ASN A 385 25.81 7.58 -5.79
C ASN A 385 26.12 6.78 -7.06
N ILE A 386 25.46 7.06 -8.18
CA ILE A 386 25.65 6.34 -9.45
C ILE A 386 26.45 7.19 -10.44
N PHE A 387 26.09 8.44 -10.61
CA PHE A 387 26.61 9.25 -11.72
C PHE A 387 27.73 10.22 -11.31
N ARG A 388 28.05 10.30 -10.00
CA ARG A 388 29.08 11.17 -9.44
C ARG A 388 29.25 12.48 -10.23
N ILE A 389 28.64 13.53 -9.77
CA ILE A 389 29.04 14.90 -10.07
C ILE A 389 29.58 15.49 -8.78
#